data_ea537336c229cade36972722da132245
#
_entry.id   ea537336c229cade36972722da132245
#
_cell.length_a   1.000
_cell.length_b   1.000
_cell.length_c   1.000
_cell.angle_alpha   90.00
_cell.angle_beta   90.00
_cell.angle_gamma   90.00
#
_symmetry.space_group_name_H-M   'P 1'
#
loop_
_entity.id
_entity.type
_entity.pdbx_description
1 polymer ?
#
loop_
_entity_poly.entity_id
_entity_poly.type
_entity_poly.pdbx_seq_one_letter_code
_entity_poly.pdbx_strand_id
1 'polypeptide(L)'
;TPDMRRKAKEVNFGVLYGIQPFGLAQRLGITQKEAKEIIDTYMSKYPGMFSSLQATIEEARKRGYVTTLMGRRRYVPDLNSSNANIRKAAERVTMNTPIQGAAADIIKYAMCSVSRELKSGEFRSVMLLQVHDELLFETPPAEKARLREMVERNMVEAAAKCGVKSVPVEVETGAGKNWLEAH
;
A
#
# COMPACT_ATOMS: atom_id res chain seq x y z
N THR A 1 -21.02 12.87 -4.45
CA THR A 1 -21.76 11.62 -4.73
C THR A 1 -20.81 10.41 -4.69
N PRO A 2 -21.31 9.17 -4.45
CA PRO A 2 -20.46 7.95 -4.47
C PRO A 2 -19.69 7.79 -5.77
N ASP A 3 -20.28 8.12 -6.91
CA ASP A 3 -19.59 8.06 -8.22
C ASP A 3 -18.42 9.04 -8.32
N MET A 4 -18.57 10.26 -7.83
CA MET A 4 -17.47 11.25 -7.78
C MET A 4 -16.32 10.75 -6.89
N ARG A 5 -16.64 10.14 -5.75
CA ARG A 5 -15.63 9.56 -4.85
C ARG A 5 -14.90 8.39 -5.52
N ARG A 6 -15.61 7.52 -6.23
CA ARG A 6 -15.03 6.43 -7.01
C ARG A 6 -14.08 6.97 -8.08
N LYS A 7 -14.53 7.95 -8.89
CA LYS A 7 -13.69 8.59 -9.93
C LYS A 7 -12.45 9.26 -9.35
N ALA A 8 -12.60 9.98 -8.23
CA ALA A 8 -11.46 10.59 -7.55
C ALA A 8 -10.44 9.55 -7.05
N LYS A 9 -10.91 8.42 -6.51
CA LYS A 9 -10.06 7.29 -6.11
C LYS A 9 -9.31 6.70 -7.32
N GLU A 10 -10.01 6.47 -8.44
CA GLU A 10 -9.43 5.97 -9.69
C GLU A 10 -8.32 6.89 -10.22
N VAL A 11 -8.55 8.22 -10.21
CA VAL A 11 -7.54 9.21 -10.63
C VAL A 11 -6.36 9.19 -9.67
N ASN A 12 -6.61 9.32 -8.38
CA ASN A 12 -5.57 9.44 -7.36
C ASN A 12 -4.61 8.24 -7.38
N PHE A 13 -5.16 7.03 -7.26
CA PHE A 13 -4.35 5.81 -7.31
C PHE A 13 -3.77 5.56 -8.70
N GLY A 14 -4.57 5.79 -9.77
CA GLY A 14 -4.12 5.58 -11.13
C GLY A 14 -2.88 6.40 -11.45
N VAL A 15 -2.92 7.69 -11.16
CA VAL A 15 -1.81 8.63 -11.46
C VAL A 15 -0.57 8.29 -10.63
N LEU A 16 -0.75 8.02 -9.32
CA LEU A 16 0.35 7.58 -8.45
C LEU A 16 1.04 6.32 -8.97
N TYR A 17 0.27 5.40 -9.53
CA TYR A 17 0.79 4.12 -10.06
C TYR A 17 1.16 4.19 -11.54
N GLY A 18 1.26 5.39 -12.12
CA GLY A 18 1.76 5.61 -13.48
C GLY A 18 0.79 5.21 -14.58
N ILE A 19 -0.53 5.38 -14.35
CA ILE A 19 -1.54 5.15 -15.39
C ILE A 19 -1.29 6.08 -16.58
N GLN A 20 -1.43 5.54 -17.80
CA GLN A 20 -1.34 6.33 -19.01
C GLN A 20 -2.72 6.89 -19.40
N PRO A 21 -2.79 7.97 -20.21
CA PRO A 21 -4.05 8.58 -20.63
C PRO A 21 -5.07 7.59 -21.19
N PHE A 22 -4.61 6.63 -22.00
CA PHE A 22 -5.47 5.56 -22.53
C PHE A 22 -6.15 4.74 -21.41
N GLY A 23 -5.38 4.28 -20.44
CA GLY A 23 -5.90 3.46 -19.33
C GLY A 23 -6.85 4.24 -18.43
N LEU A 24 -6.57 5.53 -18.18
CA LEU A 24 -7.45 6.40 -17.39
C LEU A 24 -8.75 6.69 -18.14
N ALA A 25 -8.66 6.96 -19.44
CA ALA A 25 -9.82 7.19 -20.29
C ALA A 25 -10.81 6.02 -20.27
N GLN A 26 -10.29 4.79 -20.41
CA GLN A 26 -11.12 3.58 -20.33
C GLN A 26 -11.82 3.42 -18.97
N ARG A 27 -11.12 3.67 -17.87
CA ARG A 27 -11.69 3.52 -16.51
C ARG A 27 -12.77 4.55 -16.19
N LEU A 28 -12.57 5.78 -16.66
CA LEU A 28 -13.51 6.88 -16.37
C LEU A 28 -14.62 7.04 -17.42
N GLY A 29 -14.50 6.37 -18.58
CA GLY A 29 -15.43 6.53 -19.71
C GLY A 29 -15.32 7.92 -20.37
N ILE A 30 -14.13 8.50 -20.46
CA ILE A 30 -13.82 9.81 -21.03
C ILE A 30 -12.88 9.69 -22.23
N THR A 31 -12.64 10.79 -22.93
CA THR A 31 -11.66 10.82 -24.04
C THR A 31 -10.23 10.76 -23.52
N GLN A 32 -9.29 10.30 -24.36
CA GLN A 32 -7.86 10.31 -24.02
C GLN A 32 -7.32 11.73 -23.78
N LYS A 33 -7.90 12.73 -24.47
CA LYS A 33 -7.53 14.13 -24.30
C LYS A 33 -7.88 14.61 -22.88
N GLU A 34 -9.12 14.39 -22.45
CA GLU A 34 -9.58 14.72 -21.08
C GLU A 34 -8.76 13.96 -20.01
N ALA A 35 -8.50 12.68 -20.24
CA ALA A 35 -7.67 11.89 -19.34
C ALA A 35 -6.23 12.45 -19.21
N LYS A 36 -5.65 12.92 -20.33
CA LYS A 36 -4.34 13.59 -20.32
C LYS A 36 -4.38 14.89 -19.55
N GLU A 37 -5.38 15.74 -19.78
CA GLU A 37 -5.56 17.00 -19.05
C GLU A 37 -5.71 16.80 -17.53
N ILE A 38 -6.44 15.75 -17.11
CA ILE A 38 -6.55 15.35 -15.70
C ILE A 38 -5.18 14.97 -15.12
N ILE A 39 -4.42 14.13 -15.82
CA ILE A 39 -3.08 13.70 -15.39
C ILE A 39 -2.16 14.91 -15.28
N ASP A 40 -2.09 15.76 -16.31
CA ASP A 40 -1.23 16.92 -16.36
C ASP A 40 -1.57 17.92 -15.24
N THR A 41 -2.87 18.13 -14.98
CA THR A 41 -3.36 18.97 -13.87
C THR A 41 -2.96 18.38 -12.52
N TYR A 42 -3.10 17.07 -12.34
CA TYR A 42 -2.71 16.40 -11.11
C TYR A 42 -1.20 16.53 -10.87
N MET A 43 -0.39 16.30 -11.91
CA MET A 43 1.07 16.46 -11.85
C MET A 43 1.49 17.88 -11.49
N SER A 44 0.83 18.90 -12.06
CA SER A 44 1.12 20.31 -11.78
C SER A 44 0.79 20.71 -10.34
N LYS A 45 -0.22 20.07 -9.73
CA LYS A 45 -0.61 20.34 -8.33
C LYS A 45 0.32 19.68 -7.31
N TYR A 46 0.97 18.59 -7.66
CA TYR A 46 1.85 17.83 -6.77
C TYR A 46 3.27 17.61 -7.34
N PRO A 47 3.98 18.71 -7.71
CA PRO A 47 5.28 18.60 -8.41
C PRO A 47 6.35 17.88 -7.58
N GLY A 48 6.36 18.08 -6.25
CA GLY A 48 7.31 17.43 -5.35
C GLY A 48 7.17 15.90 -5.32
N MET A 49 5.94 15.39 -5.41
CA MET A 49 5.68 13.96 -5.48
C MET A 49 6.25 13.37 -6.77
N PHE A 50 5.99 14.01 -7.91
CA PHE A 50 6.49 13.52 -9.20
C PHE A 50 8.00 13.60 -9.32
N SER A 51 8.63 14.67 -8.84
CA SER A 51 10.09 14.76 -8.82
C SER A 51 10.73 13.68 -7.96
N SER A 52 10.11 13.32 -6.83
CA SER A 52 10.54 12.22 -5.97
C SER A 52 10.41 10.86 -6.66
N LEU A 53 9.30 10.62 -7.37
CA LEU A 53 9.12 9.37 -8.15
C LEU A 53 10.14 9.25 -9.27
N GLN A 54 10.42 10.33 -9.99
CA GLN A 54 11.45 10.36 -11.04
C GLN A 54 12.86 10.12 -10.46
N ALA A 55 13.19 10.77 -9.36
CA ALA A 55 14.45 10.54 -8.67
C ALA A 55 14.62 9.06 -8.25
N THR A 56 13.53 8.43 -7.77
CA THR A 56 13.51 7.00 -7.42
C THR A 56 13.81 6.11 -8.64
N ILE A 57 13.23 6.43 -9.80
CA ILE A 57 13.49 5.69 -11.05
C ILE A 57 14.96 5.84 -11.47
N GLU A 58 15.47 7.08 -11.48
CA GLU A 58 16.86 7.34 -11.89
C GLU A 58 17.87 6.67 -10.96
N GLU A 59 17.61 6.68 -9.66
CA GLU A 59 18.47 6.00 -8.70
C GLU A 59 18.40 4.47 -8.86
N ALA A 60 17.20 3.91 -9.05
CA ALA A 60 17.02 2.48 -9.29
C ALA A 60 17.66 2.04 -10.61
N ARG A 61 17.65 2.89 -11.64
CA ARG A 61 18.32 2.63 -12.92
C ARG A 61 19.84 2.49 -12.76
N LYS A 62 20.44 3.31 -11.89
CA LYS A 62 21.87 3.26 -11.59
C LYS A 62 22.25 2.06 -10.71
N ARG A 63 21.40 1.74 -9.72
CA ARG A 63 21.68 0.68 -8.73
C ARG A 63 21.21 -0.71 -9.16
N GLY A 64 20.30 -0.81 -10.12
CA GLY A 64 19.67 -2.06 -10.55
C GLY A 64 18.55 -2.55 -9.62
N TYR A 65 18.22 -1.79 -8.57
CA TYR A 65 17.17 -2.13 -7.63
C TYR A 65 16.52 -0.89 -6.99
N VAL A 66 15.31 -1.04 -6.48
CA VAL A 66 14.59 -0.07 -5.64
C VAL A 66 14.40 -0.66 -4.24
N THR A 67 14.27 0.19 -3.22
CA THR A 67 14.08 -0.24 -1.83
C THR A 67 12.74 0.18 -1.28
N THR A 68 12.23 -0.59 -0.30
CA THR A 68 11.13 -0.16 0.57
C THR A 68 11.66 0.79 1.66
N LEU A 69 10.77 1.34 2.50
CA LEU A 69 11.17 2.16 3.66
C LEU A 69 12.08 1.40 4.64
N MET A 70 11.89 0.08 4.76
CA MET A 70 12.71 -0.79 5.62
C MET A 70 13.98 -1.32 4.93
N GLY A 71 14.31 -0.78 3.73
CA GLY A 71 15.53 -1.15 3.01
C GLY A 71 15.47 -2.48 2.27
N ARG A 72 14.31 -3.14 2.19
CA ARG A 72 14.14 -4.36 1.40
C ARG A 72 14.30 -4.04 -0.08
N ARG A 73 15.15 -4.78 -0.78
CA ARG A 73 15.48 -4.55 -2.18
C ARG A 73 14.54 -5.31 -3.12
N ARG A 74 14.14 -4.64 -4.20
CA ARG A 74 13.53 -5.26 -5.38
C ARG A 74 14.38 -4.95 -6.59
N TYR A 75 14.93 -5.98 -7.22
CA TYR A 75 15.72 -5.83 -8.44
C TYR A 75 14.82 -5.51 -9.63
N VAL A 76 15.27 -4.58 -10.48
CA VAL A 76 14.52 -4.05 -11.62
C VAL A 76 15.42 -3.96 -12.88
N PRO A 77 15.94 -5.10 -13.37
CA PRO A 77 16.89 -5.11 -14.47
C PRO A 77 16.33 -4.49 -15.75
N ASP A 78 15.01 -4.59 -15.95
CA ASP A 78 14.31 -4.13 -17.14
C ASP A 78 14.21 -2.60 -17.27
N LEU A 79 14.64 -1.83 -16.26
CA LEU A 79 14.70 -0.36 -16.33
C LEU A 79 15.62 0.15 -17.45
N ASN A 80 16.61 -0.66 -17.85
CA ASN A 80 17.56 -0.33 -18.91
C ASN A 80 17.25 -1.05 -20.23
N SER A 81 16.07 -1.68 -20.35
CA SER A 81 15.65 -2.36 -21.58
C SER A 81 15.56 -1.40 -22.76
N SER A 82 16.06 -1.82 -23.93
CA SER A 82 15.87 -1.11 -25.20
C SER A 82 14.39 -1.11 -25.64
N ASN A 83 13.60 -2.11 -25.24
CA ASN A 83 12.17 -2.18 -25.52
C ASN A 83 11.41 -1.19 -24.63
N ALA A 84 10.77 -0.20 -25.24
CA ALA A 84 10.05 0.86 -24.53
C ALA A 84 8.88 0.33 -23.67
N ASN A 85 8.19 -0.72 -24.07
CA ASN A 85 7.09 -1.28 -23.32
C ASN A 85 7.58 -2.00 -22.05
N ILE A 86 8.65 -2.76 -22.15
CA ILE A 86 9.31 -3.43 -21.03
C ILE A 86 9.84 -2.37 -20.05
N ARG A 87 10.54 -1.37 -20.54
CA ARG A 87 11.07 -0.27 -19.73
C ARG A 87 9.97 0.48 -18.98
N LYS A 88 8.87 0.88 -19.64
CA LYS A 88 7.72 1.54 -18.99
C LYS A 88 7.05 0.66 -17.94
N ALA A 89 6.98 -0.65 -18.16
CA ALA A 89 6.47 -1.58 -17.16
C ALA A 89 7.38 -1.62 -15.92
N ALA A 90 8.70 -1.66 -16.12
CA ALA A 90 9.69 -1.62 -15.04
C ALA A 90 9.66 -0.28 -14.27
N GLU A 91 9.48 0.85 -14.93
CA GLU A 91 9.31 2.16 -14.30
C GLU A 91 8.08 2.17 -13.36
N ARG A 92 6.93 1.63 -13.81
CA ARG A 92 5.75 1.49 -12.94
C ARG A 92 6.02 0.60 -11.72
N VAL A 93 6.68 -0.53 -11.91
CA VAL A 93 7.10 -1.42 -10.81
C VAL A 93 7.98 -0.68 -9.83
N THR A 94 8.91 0.13 -10.32
CA THR A 94 9.85 0.92 -9.50
C THR A 94 9.13 1.98 -8.69
N MET A 95 8.22 2.74 -9.29
CA MET A 95 7.40 3.75 -8.58
C MET A 95 6.52 3.13 -7.48
N ASN A 96 5.93 1.97 -7.76
CA ASN A 96 5.00 1.32 -6.82
C ASN A 96 5.69 0.62 -5.66
N THR A 97 6.93 0.18 -5.84
CA THR A 97 7.64 -0.64 -4.83
C THR A 97 7.83 0.06 -3.49
N PRO A 98 8.23 1.34 -3.39
CA PRO A 98 8.34 2.00 -2.09
C PRO A 98 7.02 2.05 -1.33
N ILE A 99 5.90 2.28 -2.02
CA ILE A 99 4.56 2.43 -1.42
C ILE A 99 4.01 1.06 -1.02
N GLN A 100 3.87 0.15 -2.00
CA GLN A 100 3.34 -1.21 -1.74
C GLN A 100 4.26 -2.03 -0.85
N GLY A 101 5.58 -1.84 -1.01
CA GLY A 101 6.56 -2.48 -0.16
C GLY A 101 6.53 -1.99 1.28
N ALA A 102 6.29 -0.69 1.51
CA ALA A 102 6.09 -0.14 2.86
C ALA A 102 4.85 -0.75 3.52
N ALA A 103 3.73 -0.85 2.81
CA ALA A 103 2.54 -1.53 3.34
C ALA A 103 2.83 -2.98 3.73
N ALA A 104 3.56 -3.72 2.87
CA ALA A 104 3.97 -5.08 3.18
C ALA A 104 4.96 -5.18 4.36
N ASP A 105 5.81 -4.18 4.56
CA ASP A 105 6.72 -4.13 5.70
C ASP A 105 5.95 -3.86 6.99
N ILE A 106 5.00 -2.92 6.98
CA ILE A 106 4.16 -2.57 8.13
C ILE A 106 3.37 -3.78 8.61
N ILE A 107 2.63 -4.46 7.71
CA ILE A 107 1.82 -5.61 8.11
C ILE A 107 2.67 -6.75 8.65
N LYS A 108 3.84 -7.02 8.08
CA LYS A 108 4.76 -8.05 8.58
C LYS A 108 5.33 -7.69 9.96
N TYR A 109 5.67 -6.43 10.16
CA TYR A 109 6.13 -5.97 11.47
C TYR A 109 5.03 -6.12 12.52
N ALA A 110 3.80 -5.70 12.19
CA ALA A 110 2.63 -5.87 13.03
C ALA A 110 2.39 -7.33 13.40
N MET A 111 2.39 -8.23 12.39
CA MET A 111 2.25 -9.68 12.62
C MET A 111 3.29 -10.23 13.60
N CYS A 112 4.55 -9.83 13.46
CA CYS A 112 5.62 -10.26 14.36
C CYS A 112 5.40 -9.76 15.78
N SER A 113 4.92 -8.53 15.96
CA SER A 113 4.64 -7.94 17.27
C SER A 113 3.44 -8.59 17.93
N VAL A 114 2.33 -8.71 17.21
CA VAL A 114 1.12 -9.41 17.66
C VAL A 114 1.42 -10.87 18.04
N SER A 115 2.16 -11.59 17.18
CA SER A 115 2.53 -12.99 17.45
C SER A 115 3.35 -13.14 18.73
N ARG A 116 4.22 -12.19 19.06
CA ARG A 116 4.98 -12.20 20.31
C ARG A 116 4.08 -12.03 21.53
N GLU A 117 3.13 -11.10 21.48
CA GLU A 117 2.19 -10.88 22.58
C GLU A 117 1.20 -12.06 22.74
N LEU A 118 0.71 -12.64 21.65
CA LEU A 118 -0.11 -13.85 21.72
C LEU A 118 0.62 -15.03 22.38
N LYS A 119 1.92 -15.16 22.12
CA LYS A 119 2.76 -16.24 22.70
C LYS A 119 3.20 -15.99 24.15
N SER A 120 2.94 -14.84 24.71
CA SER A 120 3.25 -14.57 26.13
C SER A 120 2.47 -15.45 27.14
N GLY A 121 1.48 -16.20 26.65
CA GLY A 121 0.64 -17.07 27.45
C GLY A 121 -0.62 -16.39 28.03
N GLU A 122 -0.81 -15.12 27.75
CA GLU A 122 -1.95 -14.35 28.25
C GLU A 122 -3.21 -14.48 27.37
N PHE A 123 -3.06 -15.00 26.16
CA PHE A 123 -4.13 -15.16 25.19
C PHE A 123 -4.30 -16.62 24.75
N ARG A 124 -5.54 -17.02 24.59
CA ARG A 124 -5.93 -18.27 23.88
C ARG A 124 -6.28 -18.00 22.43
N SER A 125 -6.39 -16.72 22.05
CA SER A 125 -6.64 -16.24 20.69
C SER A 125 -5.50 -16.63 19.77
N VAL A 126 -5.82 -16.93 18.50
CA VAL A 126 -4.86 -17.37 17.49
C VAL A 126 -4.99 -16.50 16.25
N MET A 127 -3.86 -16.03 15.72
CA MET A 127 -3.81 -15.38 14.42
C MET A 127 -3.84 -16.45 13.33
N LEU A 128 -4.88 -16.44 12.49
CA LEU A 128 -5.13 -17.48 11.49
C LEU A 128 -4.55 -17.12 10.12
N LEU A 129 -4.86 -15.93 9.62
CA LEU A 129 -4.56 -15.50 8.25
C LEU A 129 -4.15 -14.04 8.19
N GLN A 130 -3.37 -13.71 7.16
CA GLN A 130 -3.17 -12.35 6.68
C GLN A 130 -3.68 -12.28 5.24
N VAL A 131 -4.58 -11.34 4.98
CA VAL A 131 -5.16 -11.10 3.65
C VAL A 131 -5.01 -9.63 3.33
N HIS A 132 -4.17 -9.28 2.32
CA HIS A 132 -3.81 -7.90 2.00
C HIS A 132 -3.26 -7.13 3.21
N ASP A 133 -4.05 -6.22 3.78
CA ASP A 133 -3.76 -5.38 4.95
C ASP A 133 -4.56 -5.79 6.20
N GLU A 134 -5.25 -6.91 6.15
CA GLU A 134 -6.07 -7.45 7.23
C GLU A 134 -5.38 -8.61 7.96
N LEU A 135 -5.63 -8.71 9.27
CA LEU A 135 -5.26 -9.85 10.10
C LEU A 135 -6.52 -10.50 10.67
N LEU A 136 -6.68 -11.79 10.43
CA LEU A 136 -7.81 -12.57 10.92
C LEU A 136 -7.41 -13.40 12.13
N PHE A 137 -8.27 -13.38 13.15
CA PHE A 137 -8.05 -14.08 14.42
C PHE A 137 -9.25 -14.96 14.77
N GLU A 138 -8.97 -16.10 15.38
CA GLU A 138 -9.95 -16.84 16.16
C GLU A 138 -9.76 -16.47 17.63
N THR A 139 -10.85 -16.04 18.31
CA THR A 139 -10.77 -15.54 19.68
C THR A 139 -11.92 -16.01 20.55
N PRO A 140 -11.66 -16.44 21.79
CA PRO A 140 -12.70 -16.64 22.78
C PRO A 140 -13.45 -15.32 23.06
N PRO A 141 -14.79 -15.35 23.26
CA PRO A 141 -15.56 -14.14 23.50
C PRO A 141 -15.03 -13.25 24.66
N ALA A 142 -14.49 -13.88 25.70
CA ALA A 142 -13.94 -13.18 26.85
C ALA A 142 -12.66 -12.38 26.55
N GLU A 143 -11.93 -12.72 25.50
CA GLU A 143 -10.68 -12.06 25.11
C GLU A 143 -10.88 -10.97 24.05
N LYS A 144 -12.06 -10.89 23.42
CA LYS A 144 -12.34 -10.05 22.26
C LYS A 144 -11.91 -8.60 22.43
N ALA A 145 -12.31 -7.95 23.53
CA ALA A 145 -11.99 -6.54 23.76
C ALA A 145 -10.47 -6.33 23.94
N ARG A 146 -9.84 -7.17 24.74
CA ARG A 146 -8.41 -7.11 25.03
C ARG A 146 -7.55 -7.44 23.79
N LEU A 147 -7.96 -8.43 23.01
CA LEU A 147 -7.30 -8.77 21.73
C LEU A 147 -7.38 -7.60 20.76
N ARG A 148 -8.56 -7.00 20.62
CA ARG A 148 -8.78 -5.83 19.77
C ARG A 148 -7.81 -4.70 20.11
N GLU A 149 -7.77 -4.29 21.37
CA GLU A 149 -6.88 -3.21 21.85
C GLU A 149 -5.40 -3.53 21.57
N MET A 150 -4.98 -4.76 21.84
CA MET A 150 -3.61 -5.21 21.58
C MET A 150 -3.27 -5.18 20.10
N VAL A 151 -4.14 -5.67 19.21
CA VAL A 151 -3.91 -5.70 17.77
C VAL A 151 -3.90 -4.30 17.18
N GLU A 152 -4.89 -3.44 17.50
CA GLU A 152 -4.94 -2.06 17.04
C GLU A 152 -3.66 -1.30 17.42
N ARG A 153 -3.24 -1.37 18.67
CA ARG A 153 -1.99 -0.75 19.13
C ARG A 153 -0.78 -1.24 18.32
N ASN A 154 -0.60 -2.55 18.17
CA ASN A 154 0.54 -3.12 17.45
C ASN A 154 0.55 -2.74 15.96
N MET A 155 -0.61 -2.68 15.31
CA MET A 155 -0.71 -2.30 13.91
C MET A 155 -0.39 -0.81 13.71
N VAL A 156 -0.88 0.07 14.56
CA VAL A 156 -0.56 1.51 14.53
C VAL A 156 0.92 1.74 14.81
N GLU A 157 1.47 1.12 15.84
CA GLU A 157 2.89 1.24 16.19
C GLU A 157 3.82 0.70 15.09
N ALA A 158 3.40 -0.35 14.38
CA ALA A 158 4.16 -0.91 13.28
C ALA A 158 4.43 0.12 12.17
N ALA A 159 3.46 0.97 11.85
CA ALA A 159 3.64 2.03 10.86
C ALA A 159 4.74 3.02 11.27
N ALA A 160 4.73 3.47 12.53
CA ALA A 160 5.75 4.36 13.07
C ALA A 160 7.15 3.71 13.10
N LYS A 161 7.24 2.42 13.45
CA LYS A 161 8.48 1.63 13.43
C LYS A 161 9.03 1.43 12.02
N CYS A 162 8.15 1.35 11.02
CA CYS A 162 8.52 1.28 9.61
C CYS A 162 8.81 2.66 8.96
N GLY A 163 8.80 3.75 9.75
CA GLY A 163 9.18 5.09 9.27
C GLY A 163 8.00 5.97 8.85
N VAL A 164 6.75 5.52 8.93
CA VAL A 164 5.54 6.32 8.67
C VAL A 164 5.15 7.05 9.95
N LYS A 165 5.62 8.31 10.10
CA LYS A 165 5.44 9.09 11.34
C LYS A 165 4.57 10.34 11.18
N SER A 166 4.45 10.84 9.95
CA SER A 166 3.76 12.10 9.66
C SER A 166 2.32 11.92 9.19
N VAL A 167 1.92 10.67 8.91
CA VAL A 167 0.56 10.34 8.48
C VAL A 167 -0.06 9.44 9.54
N PRO A 168 -1.26 9.78 10.07
CA PRO A 168 -1.96 8.90 11.01
C PRO A 168 -2.37 7.60 10.29
N VAL A 169 -2.22 6.49 11.00
CA VAL A 169 -2.69 5.18 10.55
C VAL A 169 -3.83 4.77 11.46
N GLU A 170 -4.98 4.54 10.87
CA GLU A 170 -6.17 4.08 11.57
C GLU A 170 -6.38 2.59 11.26
N VAL A 171 -6.85 1.85 12.25
CA VAL A 171 -7.15 0.43 12.14
C VAL A 171 -8.63 0.24 12.44
N GLU A 172 -9.34 -0.33 11.48
CA GLU A 172 -10.74 -0.74 11.67
C GLU A 172 -10.79 -2.20 12.11
N THR A 173 -11.73 -2.52 12.99
CA THR A 173 -11.91 -3.89 13.49
C THR A 173 -13.37 -4.30 13.44
N GLY A 174 -13.62 -5.50 12.94
CA GLY A 174 -14.91 -6.16 12.96
C GLY A 174 -14.86 -7.46 13.75
N ALA A 175 -16.03 -8.01 14.09
CA ALA A 175 -16.12 -9.32 14.71
C ALA A 175 -17.47 -9.97 14.42
N GLY A 176 -17.44 -11.24 14.03
CA GLY A 176 -18.58 -12.06 13.69
C GLY A 176 -18.31 -13.53 13.98
N LYS A 177 -19.26 -14.38 13.67
CA LYS A 177 -19.11 -15.85 13.78
C LYS A 177 -18.28 -16.43 12.63
N ASN A 178 -18.09 -15.66 11.59
CA ASN A 178 -17.30 -16.01 10.41
C ASN A 178 -16.73 -14.71 9.80
N TRP A 179 -15.83 -14.84 8.82
CA TRP A 179 -15.18 -13.70 8.19
C TRP A 179 -16.15 -12.73 7.51
N LEU A 180 -17.20 -13.24 6.84
CA LEU A 180 -18.19 -12.40 6.17
C LEU A 180 -18.96 -11.49 7.14
N GLU A 181 -19.24 -11.98 8.36
CA GLU A 181 -19.91 -11.17 9.38
C GLU A 181 -18.98 -10.17 10.07
N ALA A 182 -17.68 -10.46 10.03
CA ALA A 182 -16.66 -9.61 10.67
C ALA A 182 -16.16 -8.47 9.76
N HIS A 183 -16.50 -8.49 8.44
CA HIS A 183 -15.99 -7.56 7.43
C HIS A 183 -16.94 -6.40 7.14
#